data_0d0dd2afffd99b9ab577b65eea6359d9
#
_entry.id   0d0dd2afffd99b9ab577b65eea6359d9
#
_cell.length_a   1.000
_cell.length_b   1.000
_cell.length_c   1.000
_cell.angle_alpha   90.00
_cell.angle_beta   90.00
_cell.angle_gamma   90.00
#
_symmetry.space_group_name_H-M   'P 1'
#
loop_
_entity.id
_entity.type
_entity.pdbx_description
1 polymer ?
#
loop_
_entity_poly.entity_id
_entity_poly.type
_entity_poly.pdbx_seq_one_letter_code
_entity_poly.pdbx_strand_id
1 'polypeptide(L)'
;MSRMIGTVSRGVRAPIIKSGDDIVKIVTDSILEASKDAGFEIRDRDIVAMTEAIVARAQGNYASVDDIAADVKAKFGGETVGVILPILSRNRFAICLRGIAKGAKKVVLMLSYPSDEVGNHLISLDELDAKGVNPYSDVLDLAKYRELFGYEKHTFTGIDYVEYYESLIKESGAEAEIIFANDPRKVLAYTKNVLTCDIHTRARTKRILKAAGAEIVYGLDDILSAPVNGSGYNEHYGLLGSNKATEDQVKLVPREFQPVVDNVQKQLFEATGKVVEVMVYGDGAFKDPIGKIWELADPVVSPAYTAGLEGTPNELKLKYLADNEFAGLSGDELKAAIKEKIKEKDDNLYGTMASEGTTPRHLTDLIGSLCDLTSGSGDKGTPIVYIQGYFDNYTTE
;
A
#
# COMPACT_ATOMS: atom_id res chain seq x y z
N MET A 1 11.10 39.50 0.44
CA MET A 1 11.65 38.67 -0.68
C MET A 1 10.82 37.41 -0.73
N SER A 2 10.30 37.07 -1.89
CA SER A 2 9.59 35.78 -2.03
C SER A 2 10.54 34.63 -1.73
N ARG A 3 10.09 33.63 -1.00
CA ARG A 3 10.88 32.42 -0.71
C ARG A 3 11.18 31.70 -2.03
N MET A 4 12.42 31.29 -2.23
CA MET A 4 12.83 30.50 -3.40
C MET A 4 12.66 28.98 -3.16
N ILE A 5 12.58 28.57 -1.88
CA ILE A 5 12.39 27.18 -1.48
C ILE A 5 10.95 27.02 -1.04
N GLY A 6 10.25 26.12 -1.70
CA GLY A 6 8.87 25.73 -1.41
C GLY A 6 8.77 24.65 -0.33
N THR A 7 8.00 23.62 -0.60
CA THR A 7 7.81 22.48 0.31
C THR A 7 9.13 21.78 0.63
N VAL A 8 9.36 21.52 1.91
CA VAL A 8 10.54 20.79 2.40
C VAL A 8 10.10 19.55 3.13
N SER A 9 10.56 18.38 2.68
CA SER A 9 10.30 17.08 3.32
C SER A 9 11.57 16.56 4.00
N ARG A 10 11.47 16.18 5.28
CA ARG A 10 12.58 15.73 6.13
C ARG A 10 12.29 14.37 6.72
N GLY A 11 13.18 13.39 6.50
CA GLY A 11 13.17 12.15 7.25
C GLY A 11 13.68 12.38 8.68
N VAL A 12 12.89 12.02 9.67
CA VAL A 12 13.21 12.17 11.10
C VAL A 12 13.54 10.81 11.71
N ARG A 13 14.66 10.74 12.40
CA ARG A 13 15.13 9.54 13.07
C ARG A 13 14.24 9.21 14.26
N ALA A 14 14.10 7.92 14.53
CA ALA A 14 13.43 7.42 15.73
C ALA A 14 14.28 6.33 16.38
N PRO A 15 14.11 6.06 17.68
CA PRO A 15 14.69 4.90 18.33
C PRO A 15 14.12 3.61 17.72
N ILE A 16 14.74 2.47 18.01
CA ILE A 16 14.20 1.16 17.61
C ILE A 16 12.92 0.90 18.42
N ILE A 17 11.78 0.89 17.72
CA ILE A 17 10.47 0.68 18.33
C ILE A 17 10.29 -0.79 18.72
N LYS A 18 9.77 -1.03 19.93
CA LYS A 18 9.44 -2.35 20.46
C LYS A 18 7.97 -2.44 20.82
N SER A 19 7.48 -3.66 20.96
CA SER A 19 6.12 -3.90 21.48
C SER A 19 5.95 -3.30 22.88
N GLY A 20 4.88 -2.53 23.07
CA GLY A 20 4.58 -1.82 24.33
C GLY A 20 5.16 -0.42 24.44
N ASP A 21 5.95 0.03 23.47
CA ASP A 21 6.46 1.40 23.46
C ASP A 21 5.32 2.42 23.24
N ASP A 22 5.42 3.58 23.88
CA ASP A 22 4.52 4.71 23.66
C ASP A 22 4.88 5.43 22.35
N ILE A 23 4.26 4.99 21.27
CA ILE A 23 4.53 5.52 19.92
C ILE A 23 4.18 7.01 19.81
N VAL A 24 3.13 7.47 20.51
CA VAL A 24 2.68 8.88 20.48
C VAL A 24 3.78 9.76 21.08
N LYS A 25 4.31 9.38 22.26
CA LYS A 25 5.39 10.09 22.90
C LYS A 25 6.67 10.06 22.06
N ILE A 26 7.05 8.91 21.51
CA ILE A 26 8.26 8.76 20.69
C ILE A 26 8.20 9.67 19.45
N VAL A 27 7.08 9.68 18.73
CA VAL A 27 6.92 10.54 17.54
C VAL A 27 6.99 12.01 17.93
N THR A 28 6.27 12.41 18.98
CA THR A 28 6.26 13.80 19.46
C THR A 28 7.65 14.25 19.86
N ASP A 29 8.34 13.49 20.70
CA ASP A 29 9.70 13.82 21.17
C ASP A 29 10.69 13.91 20.00
N SER A 30 10.62 12.96 19.03
CA SER A 30 11.49 12.94 17.86
C SER A 30 11.31 14.19 16.98
N ILE A 31 10.07 14.67 16.80
CA ILE A 31 9.80 15.91 16.05
C ILE A 31 10.32 17.13 16.78
N LEU A 32 10.10 17.24 18.08
CA LEU A 32 10.57 18.37 18.89
C LEU A 32 12.09 18.42 18.93
N GLU A 33 12.74 17.28 19.09
CA GLU A 33 14.21 17.18 19.08
C GLU A 33 14.79 17.52 17.70
N ALA A 34 14.20 16.99 16.62
CA ALA A 34 14.61 17.30 15.25
C ALA A 34 14.45 18.79 14.92
N SER A 35 13.36 19.43 15.35
CA SER A 35 13.15 20.87 15.19
C SER A 35 14.25 21.67 15.87
N LYS A 36 14.60 21.31 17.10
CA LYS A 36 15.66 21.97 17.88
C LYS A 36 17.05 21.74 17.28
N ASP A 37 17.37 20.51 16.91
CA ASP A 37 18.67 20.12 16.35
C ASP A 37 18.94 20.77 15.00
N ALA A 38 17.96 20.74 14.10
CA ALA A 38 18.06 21.31 12.75
C ALA A 38 17.66 22.78 12.65
N GLY A 39 17.21 23.40 13.73
CA GLY A 39 16.90 24.85 13.81
C GLY A 39 15.73 25.29 12.93
N PHE A 40 14.71 24.45 12.75
CA PHE A 40 13.47 24.84 12.06
C PHE A 40 12.32 25.06 13.03
N GLU A 41 11.47 26.02 12.74
CA GLU A 41 10.25 26.26 13.52
C GLU A 41 9.11 25.38 13.01
N ILE A 42 8.38 24.75 13.95
CA ILE A 42 7.13 24.05 13.67
C ILE A 42 6.04 25.11 13.43
N ARG A 43 5.26 24.95 12.35
CA ARG A 43 4.22 25.88 11.93
C ARG A 43 2.86 25.22 11.88
N ASP A 44 1.82 26.04 11.91
CA ASP A 44 0.47 25.58 11.65
C ASP A 44 0.39 24.97 10.25
N ARG A 45 -0.34 23.83 10.13
CA ARG A 45 -0.48 23.05 8.91
C ARG A 45 0.80 22.40 8.35
N ASP A 46 1.92 22.41 9.07
CA ASP A 46 3.01 21.47 8.77
C ASP A 46 2.50 20.03 8.99
N ILE A 47 3.14 19.04 8.37
CA ILE A 47 2.67 17.67 8.40
C ILE A 47 3.69 16.78 9.09
N VAL A 48 3.21 15.95 10.00
CA VAL A 48 3.96 14.85 10.61
C VAL A 48 3.37 13.53 10.11
N ALA A 49 4.19 12.72 9.49
CA ALA A 49 3.78 11.41 9.02
C ALA A 49 4.65 10.32 9.64
N MET A 50 4.07 9.15 9.90
CA MET A 50 4.79 8.00 10.43
C MET A 50 4.43 6.73 9.66
N THR A 51 5.39 5.81 9.49
CA THR A 51 5.11 4.55 8.81
C THR A 51 4.14 3.69 9.62
N GLU A 52 3.24 2.98 8.93
CA GLU A 52 2.37 2.00 9.59
C GLU A 52 3.18 0.96 10.38
N ALA A 53 4.38 0.65 9.91
CA ALA A 53 5.24 -0.35 10.49
C ALA A 53 5.63 -0.07 11.94
N ILE A 54 5.95 1.19 12.31
CA ILE A 54 6.31 1.52 13.69
C ILE A 54 5.10 1.50 14.61
N VAL A 55 3.93 1.86 14.11
CA VAL A 55 2.67 1.78 14.88
C VAL A 55 2.32 0.32 15.18
N ALA A 56 2.38 -0.57 14.17
CA ALA A 56 2.13 -2.00 14.36
C ALA A 56 3.12 -2.65 15.34
N ARG A 57 4.40 -2.25 15.27
CA ARG A 57 5.44 -2.74 16.19
C ARG A 57 5.17 -2.32 17.63
N ALA A 58 4.83 -1.06 17.84
CA ALA A 58 4.48 -0.54 19.18
C ALA A 58 3.26 -1.27 19.77
N GLN A 59 2.26 -1.54 18.94
CA GLN A 59 1.08 -2.32 19.35
C GLN A 59 1.34 -3.80 19.56
N GLY A 60 2.48 -4.33 19.11
CA GLY A 60 2.75 -5.77 19.14
C GLY A 60 1.77 -6.57 18.27
N ASN A 61 1.33 -6.00 17.13
CA ASN A 61 0.31 -6.62 16.28
C ASN A 61 0.91 -7.68 15.36
N TYR A 62 1.18 -8.86 15.91
CA TYR A 62 1.81 -9.99 15.22
C TYR A 62 0.94 -11.24 15.27
N ALA A 63 1.06 -12.08 14.26
CA ALA A 63 0.46 -13.42 14.22
C ALA A 63 1.47 -14.44 13.69
N SER A 64 1.37 -15.68 14.16
CA SER A 64 2.20 -16.79 13.69
C SER A 64 1.59 -17.45 12.44
N VAL A 65 2.44 -18.20 11.72
CA VAL A 65 1.99 -19.12 10.66
C VAL A 65 0.94 -20.12 11.18
N ASP A 66 1.04 -20.52 12.46
CA ASP A 66 0.07 -21.42 13.09
C ASP A 66 -1.28 -20.76 13.36
N ASP A 67 -1.30 -19.49 13.71
CA ASP A 67 -2.54 -18.73 13.89
C ASP A 67 -3.27 -18.56 12.56
N ILE A 68 -2.53 -18.27 11.48
CA ILE A 68 -3.08 -18.23 10.12
C ILE A 68 -3.68 -19.60 9.75
N ALA A 69 -2.93 -20.68 10.00
CA ALA A 69 -3.38 -22.05 9.70
C ALA A 69 -4.65 -22.42 10.47
N ALA A 70 -4.72 -22.03 11.75
CA ALA A 70 -5.89 -22.30 12.58
C ALA A 70 -7.14 -21.58 12.05
N ASP A 71 -7.02 -20.30 11.66
CA ASP A 71 -8.13 -19.53 11.12
C ASP A 71 -8.58 -20.03 9.74
N VAL A 72 -7.62 -20.33 8.85
CA VAL A 72 -7.91 -20.93 7.53
C VAL A 72 -8.62 -22.27 7.69
N LYS A 73 -8.13 -23.13 8.59
CA LYS A 73 -8.77 -24.42 8.86
C LYS A 73 -10.19 -24.26 9.41
N ALA A 74 -10.41 -23.30 10.29
CA ALA A 74 -11.75 -23.02 10.83
C ALA A 74 -12.72 -22.54 9.75
N LYS A 75 -12.26 -21.70 8.81
CA LYS A 75 -13.08 -21.13 7.75
C LYS A 75 -13.35 -22.08 6.58
N PHE A 76 -12.39 -22.94 6.24
CA PHE A 76 -12.46 -23.83 5.07
C PHE A 76 -12.58 -25.31 5.42
N GLY A 77 -12.65 -25.68 6.70
CA GLY A 77 -12.80 -27.08 7.14
C GLY A 77 -11.56 -27.95 6.96
N GLY A 78 -10.40 -27.39 6.61
CA GLY A 78 -9.18 -28.14 6.32
C GLY A 78 -9.18 -28.88 4.96
N GLU A 79 -10.11 -28.55 4.09
CA GLU A 79 -10.28 -29.18 2.76
C GLU A 79 -9.43 -28.49 1.68
N THR A 80 -9.74 -28.75 0.40
CA THR A 80 -9.10 -28.06 -0.74
C THR A 80 -9.50 -26.60 -0.80
N VAL A 81 -8.52 -25.70 -0.89
CA VAL A 81 -8.71 -24.25 -1.00
C VAL A 81 -8.11 -23.74 -2.29
N GLY A 82 -8.90 -23.03 -3.08
CA GLY A 82 -8.42 -22.24 -4.22
C GLY A 82 -7.87 -20.92 -3.70
N VAL A 83 -6.57 -20.69 -3.84
CA VAL A 83 -5.88 -19.45 -3.44
C VAL A 83 -5.57 -18.69 -4.71
N ILE A 84 -6.19 -17.51 -4.88
CA ILE A 84 -6.19 -16.88 -6.20
C ILE A 84 -5.67 -15.45 -6.20
N LEU A 85 -5.01 -15.12 -7.30
CA LEU A 85 -4.55 -13.78 -7.68
C LEU A 85 -3.67 -13.08 -6.61
N PRO A 86 -2.70 -13.76 -5.98
CA PRO A 86 -1.80 -13.11 -5.05
C PRO A 86 -0.79 -12.22 -5.78
N ILE A 87 -0.28 -11.21 -5.07
CA ILE A 87 0.94 -10.53 -5.51
C ILE A 87 2.16 -11.43 -5.33
N LEU A 88 3.13 -11.31 -6.23
CA LEU A 88 4.37 -12.06 -6.18
C LEU A 88 5.32 -11.43 -5.16
N SER A 89 5.40 -11.99 -3.95
CA SER A 89 6.19 -11.39 -2.87
C SER A 89 6.75 -12.44 -1.91
N ARG A 90 8.05 -12.30 -1.58
CA ARG A 90 8.72 -13.08 -0.54
C ARG A 90 8.35 -12.63 0.87
N ASN A 91 8.14 -11.32 1.05
CA ASN A 91 8.00 -10.70 2.37
C ASN A 91 6.55 -10.53 2.79
N ARG A 92 5.61 -10.61 1.85
CA ARG A 92 4.19 -10.44 2.11
C ARG A 92 3.43 -11.74 1.90
N PHE A 93 3.26 -12.18 0.66
CA PHE A 93 2.40 -13.33 0.37
C PHE A 93 3.03 -14.68 0.74
N ALA A 94 4.32 -14.90 0.55
CA ALA A 94 4.95 -16.20 0.78
C ALA A 94 4.74 -16.74 2.20
N ILE A 95 4.86 -15.88 3.21
CA ILE A 95 4.63 -16.31 4.61
C ILE A 95 3.15 -16.56 4.90
N CYS A 96 2.24 -15.79 4.30
CA CYS A 96 0.81 -16.05 4.37
C CYS A 96 0.48 -17.40 3.72
N LEU A 97 1.08 -17.70 2.55
CA LEU A 97 0.89 -18.97 1.84
C LEU A 97 1.30 -20.18 2.69
N ARG A 98 2.39 -20.09 3.48
CA ARG A 98 2.77 -21.14 4.42
C ARG A 98 1.67 -21.43 5.44
N GLY A 99 1.08 -20.39 6.02
CA GLY A 99 -0.04 -20.52 6.96
C GLY A 99 -1.31 -21.10 6.29
N ILE A 100 -1.64 -20.60 5.11
CA ILE A 100 -2.80 -21.08 4.33
C ILE A 100 -2.63 -22.57 3.99
N ALA A 101 -1.47 -22.96 3.48
CA ALA A 101 -1.18 -24.35 3.12
C ALA A 101 -1.20 -25.28 4.34
N LYS A 102 -0.65 -24.84 5.49
CA LYS A 102 -0.71 -25.62 6.73
C LYS A 102 -2.14 -25.82 7.26
N GLY A 103 -3.06 -24.91 6.94
CA GLY A 103 -4.48 -25.00 7.30
C GLY A 103 -5.36 -25.78 6.31
N ALA A 104 -4.82 -26.25 5.18
CA ALA A 104 -5.55 -26.90 4.10
C ALA A 104 -4.94 -28.26 3.76
N LYS A 105 -5.77 -29.19 3.24
CA LYS A 105 -5.31 -30.47 2.69
C LYS A 105 -4.62 -30.28 1.34
N LYS A 106 -5.19 -29.43 0.51
CA LYS A 106 -4.69 -29.11 -0.84
C LYS A 106 -4.87 -27.64 -1.13
N VAL A 107 -3.89 -27.04 -1.77
CA VAL A 107 -3.95 -25.68 -2.29
C VAL A 107 -3.94 -25.73 -3.81
N VAL A 108 -4.98 -25.16 -4.43
CA VAL A 108 -5.00 -24.85 -5.86
C VAL A 108 -4.60 -23.38 -5.99
N LEU A 109 -3.33 -23.11 -6.28
CA LEU A 109 -2.81 -21.77 -6.43
C LEU A 109 -3.01 -21.28 -7.86
N MET A 110 -3.86 -20.25 -8.02
CA MET A 110 -4.08 -19.60 -9.30
C MET A 110 -3.32 -18.28 -9.37
N LEU A 111 -2.32 -18.23 -10.23
CA LEU A 111 -1.49 -17.05 -10.47
C LEU A 111 -2.01 -16.26 -11.67
N SER A 112 -2.03 -14.94 -11.57
CA SER A 112 -2.21 -14.07 -12.73
C SER A 112 -1.00 -14.13 -13.64
N TYR A 113 -1.21 -13.99 -14.95
CA TYR A 113 -0.15 -13.85 -15.92
C TYR A 113 -0.55 -12.88 -17.05
N PRO A 114 0.39 -12.19 -17.70
CA PRO A 114 1.84 -12.23 -17.54
C PRO A 114 2.35 -11.64 -16.22
N SER A 115 1.52 -10.91 -15.47
CA SER A 115 1.90 -10.26 -14.21
C SER A 115 0.77 -10.30 -13.18
N ASP A 116 1.12 -10.03 -11.92
CA ASP A 116 0.15 -9.76 -10.87
C ASP A 116 -0.47 -8.35 -11.00
N GLU A 117 -1.38 -7.98 -10.07
CA GLU A 117 -2.10 -6.71 -10.15
C GLU A 117 -1.22 -5.46 -9.93
N VAL A 118 -0.05 -5.61 -9.32
CA VAL A 118 0.91 -4.53 -9.11
C VAL A 118 2.05 -4.53 -10.14
N GLY A 119 2.00 -5.44 -11.11
CA GLY A 119 2.89 -5.48 -12.25
C GLY A 119 4.17 -6.30 -12.07
N ASN A 120 4.26 -7.18 -11.05
CA ASN A 120 5.33 -8.16 -10.99
C ASN A 120 5.13 -9.21 -12.08
N HIS A 121 6.04 -9.28 -13.04
CA HIS A 121 5.95 -10.18 -14.17
C HIS A 121 6.43 -11.59 -13.82
N LEU A 122 5.64 -12.61 -14.22
CA LEU A 122 6.07 -14.00 -14.31
C LEU A 122 6.75 -14.28 -15.64
N ILE A 123 6.28 -13.63 -16.71
CA ILE A 123 6.79 -13.74 -18.08
C ILE A 123 6.69 -12.37 -18.75
N SER A 124 7.50 -12.12 -19.76
CA SER A 124 7.40 -10.90 -20.55
C SER A 124 6.20 -10.92 -21.51
N LEU A 125 5.73 -9.75 -21.91
CA LEU A 125 4.70 -9.64 -22.94
C LEU A 125 5.18 -10.16 -24.29
N ASP A 126 6.46 -9.91 -24.63
CA ASP A 126 7.05 -10.37 -25.90
C ASP A 126 7.08 -11.91 -26.00
N GLU A 127 7.36 -12.59 -24.88
CA GLU A 127 7.32 -14.06 -24.84
C GLU A 127 5.89 -14.59 -24.95
N LEU A 128 4.94 -13.94 -24.26
CA LEU A 128 3.52 -14.29 -24.35
C LEU A 128 3.04 -14.23 -25.80
N ASP A 129 3.37 -13.12 -26.48
CA ASP A 129 3.00 -12.88 -27.89
C ASP A 129 3.68 -13.89 -28.82
N ALA A 130 4.98 -14.15 -28.62
CA ALA A 130 5.74 -15.12 -29.40
C ALA A 130 5.19 -16.56 -29.29
N LYS A 131 4.58 -16.91 -28.14
CA LYS A 131 3.97 -18.23 -27.92
C LYS A 131 2.50 -18.27 -28.31
N GLY A 132 1.89 -17.15 -28.72
CA GLY A 132 0.49 -17.06 -29.14
C GLY A 132 -0.51 -17.35 -28.01
N VAL A 133 -0.13 -17.07 -26.76
CA VAL A 133 -1.00 -17.29 -25.59
C VAL A 133 -1.82 -16.04 -25.31
N ASN A 134 -3.14 -16.23 -25.12
CA ASN A 134 -4.06 -15.14 -24.80
C ASN A 134 -4.39 -15.13 -23.29
N PRO A 135 -3.84 -14.18 -22.52
CA PRO A 135 -4.03 -14.13 -21.07
C PRO A 135 -5.48 -13.82 -20.65
N TYR A 136 -6.31 -13.33 -21.57
CA TYR A 136 -7.73 -13.05 -21.29
C TYR A 136 -8.63 -14.27 -21.36
N SER A 137 -8.21 -15.33 -22.06
CA SER A 137 -9.02 -16.53 -22.28
C SER A 137 -8.37 -17.83 -21.81
N ASP A 138 -7.05 -17.92 -21.95
CA ASP A 138 -6.34 -19.18 -21.80
C ASP A 138 -6.08 -19.51 -20.35
N VAL A 139 -6.18 -20.79 -20.03
CA VAL A 139 -5.83 -21.36 -18.73
C VAL A 139 -4.69 -22.33 -18.95
N LEU A 140 -3.61 -22.16 -18.21
CA LEU A 140 -2.46 -23.05 -18.27
C LEU A 140 -2.36 -23.82 -16.95
N ASP A 141 -2.13 -25.11 -17.02
CA ASP A 141 -1.62 -25.87 -15.88
C ASP A 141 -0.09 -25.70 -15.77
N LEU A 142 0.49 -26.19 -14.69
CA LEU A 142 1.92 -26.05 -14.43
C LEU A 142 2.78 -26.71 -15.54
N ALA A 143 2.37 -27.87 -16.06
CA ALA A 143 3.13 -28.58 -17.09
C ALA A 143 3.15 -27.77 -18.39
N LYS A 144 2.01 -27.26 -18.81
CA LYS A 144 1.89 -26.42 -20.00
C LYS A 144 2.62 -25.10 -19.86
N TYR A 145 2.53 -24.47 -18.68
CA TYR A 145 3.32 -23.25 -18.40
C TYR A 145 4.81 -23.50 -18.53
N ARG A 146 5.34 -24.58 -17.94
CA ARG A 146 6.76 -24.95 -18.03
C ARG A 146 7.21 -25.33 -19.44
N GLU A 147 6.34 -25.99 -20.21
CA GLU A 147 6.62 -26.29 -21.64
C GLU A 147 6.80 -25.02 -22.47
N LEU A 148 5.97 -23.99 -22.21
CA LEU A 148 5.96 -22.75 -22.98
C LEU A 148 7.07 -21.77 -22.56
N PHE A 149 7.28 -21.61 -21.26
CA PHE A 149 8.06 -20.50 -20.69
C PHE A 149 9.26 -20.96 -19.85
N GLY A 150 9.38 -22.24 -19.52
CA GLY A 150 10.51 -22.74 -18.74
C GLY A 150 10.50 -22.24 -17.28
N TYR A 151 11.69 -21.89 -16.79
CA TYR A 151 11.92 -21.43 -15.40
C TYR A 151 12.39 -19.98 -15.42
N GLU A 152 11.44 -19.06 -15.38
CA GLU A 152 11.72 -17.63 -15.42
C GLU A 152 11.95 -17.04 -14.02
N LYS A 153 12.97 -16.21 -13.90
CA LYS A 153 13.34 -15.56 -12.65
C LYS A 153 12.87 -14.12 -12.62
N HIS A 154 12.19 -13.77 -11.54
CA HIS A 154 11.75 -12.40 -11.30
C HIS A 154 12.94 -11.42 -11.27
N THR A 155 12.81 -10.31 -12.01
CA THR A 155 13.89 -9.35 -12.31
C THR A 155 14.61 -8.81 -11.06
N PHE A 156 13.88 -8.50 -9.98
CA PHE A 156 14.48 -7.93 -8.77
C PHE A 156 14.91 -9.00 -7.76
N THR A 157 14.15 -10.08 -7.65
CA THR A 157 14.39 -11.05 -6.57
C THR A 157 15.27 -12.23 -6.99
N GLY A 158 15.40 -12.45 -8.31
CA GLY A 158 16.13 -13.60 -8.86
C GLY A 158 15.47 -14.96 -8.57
N ILE A 159 14.19 -14.97 -8.15
CA ILE A 159 13.45 -16.17 -7.76
C ILE A 159 12.48 -16.54 -8.88
N ASP A 160 12.38 -17.83 -9.19
CA ASP A 160 11.23 -18.38 -9.88
C ASP A 160 10.09 -18.53 -8.87
N TYR A 161 9.11 -17.63 -8.92
CA TYR A 161 8.01 -17.62 -7.97
C TYR A 161 7.09 -18.83 -8.08
N VAL A 162 7.00 -19.44 -9.24
CA VAL A 162 6.18 -20.63 -9.46
C VAL A 162 6.76 -21.82 -8.69
N GLU A 163 8.06 -22.08 -8.88
CA GLU A 163 8.79 -23.12 -8.15
C GLU A 163 8.80 -22.84 -6.64
N TYR A 164 9.04 -21.59 -6.27
CA TYR A 164 9.12 -21.17 -4.88
C TYR A 164 7.78 -21.39 -4.14
N TYR A 165 6.66 -21.00 -4.72
CA TYR A 165 5.35 -21.17 -4.09
C TYR A 165 4.91 -22.65 -4.08
N GLU A 166 5.22 -23.41 -5.14
CA GLU A 166 4.99 -24.85 -5.15
C GLU A 166 5.71 -25.55 -4.00
N SER A 167 6.99 -25.23 -3.81
CA SER A 167 7.80 -25.76 -2.72
C SER A 167 7.24 -25.39 -1.35
N LEU A 168 6.88 -24.10 -1.14
CA LEU A 168 6.29 -23.65 0.12
C LEU A 168 5.01 -24.39 0.50
N ILE A 169 4.13 -24.64 -0.47
CA ILE A 169 2.88 -25.40 -0.24
C ILE A 169 3.21 -26.82 0.21
N LYS A 170 4.10 -27.51 -0.53
CA LYS A 170 4.50 -28.90 -0.23
C LYS A 170 5.21 -29.03 1.13
N GLU A 171 6.14 -28.14 1.41
CA GLU A 171 6.88 -28.09 2.68
C GLU A 171 5.96 -27.78 3.88
N SER A 172 4.85 -27.09 3.64
CA SER A 172 3.82 -26.82 4.66
C SER A 172 2.86 -28.00 4.89
N GLY A 173 3.01 -29.08 4.13
CA GLY A 173 2.25 -30.34 4.30
C GLY A 173 0.97 -30.45 3.45
N ALA A 174 0.69 -29.50 2.56
CA ALA A 174 -0.43 -29.57 1.64
C ALA A 174 -0.03 -30.11 0.26
N GLU A 175 -1.01 -30.69 -0.45
CA GLU A 175 -0.88 -30.96 -1.88
C GLU A 175 -0.90 -29.63 -2.65
N ALA A 176 0.00 -29.48 -3.63
CA ALA A 176 0.09 -28.29 -4.47
C ALA A 176 -0.44 -28.57 -5.87
N GLU A 177 -1.33 -27.69 -6.36
CA GLU A 177 -1.71 -27.61 -7.76
C GLU A 177 -1.62 -26.15 -8.20
N ILE A 178 -0.88 -25.87 -9.29
CA ILE A 178 -0.69 -24.51 -9.78
C ILE A 178 -1.33 -24.35 -11.14
N ILE A 179 -2.13 -23.30 -11.29
CA ILE A 179 -2.77 -22.91 -12.54
C ILE A 179 -2.54 -21.42 -12.81
N PHE A 180 -2.62 -21.05 -14.07
CA PHE A 180 -2.45 -19.66 -14.52
C PHE A 180 -3.71 -19.22 -15.24
N ALA A 181 -4.35 -18.20 -14.73
CA ALA A 181 -5.56 -17.63 -15.31
C ALA A 181 -5.84 -16.23 -14.74
N ASN A 182 -6.49 -15.37 -15.54
CA ASN A 182 -6.88 -14.03 -15.11
C ASN A 182 -8.38 -13.89 -14.82
N ASP A 183 -9.17 -14.89 -15.20
CA ASP A 183 -10.57 -14.97 -14.82
C ASP A 183 -10.74 -15.78 -13.51
N PRO A 184 -11.14 -15.15 -12.39
CA PRO A 184 -11.23 -15.83 -11.09
C PRO A 184 -12.17 -17.05 -11.10
N ARG A 185 -13.13 -17.11 -12.03
CA ARG A 185 -14.07 -18.24 -12.14
C ARG A 185 -13.39 -19.55 -12.53
N LYS A 186 -12.19 -19.49 -13.10
CA LYS A 186 -11.47 -20.70 -13.56
C LYS A 186 -11.07 -21.63 -12.41
N VAL A 187 -10.86 -21.10 -11.20
CA VAL A 187 -10.57 -21.90 -10.02
C VAL A 187 -11.74 -22.82 -9.64
N LEU A 188 -12.97 -22.47 -10.02
CA LEU A 188 -14.16 -23.23 -9.65
C LEU A 188 -14.25 -24.61 -10.33
N ALA A 189 -13.44 -24.88 -11.36
CA ALA A 189 -13.25 -26.22 -11.92
C ALA A 189 -12.51 -27.18 -10.96
N TYR A 190 -11.82 -26.64 -9.97
CA TYR A 190 -10.98 -27.38 -9.02
C TYR A 190 -11.58 -27.44 -7.61
N THR A 191 -12.13 -26.34 -7.14
CA THR A 191 -12.76 -26.22 -5.83
C THR A 191 -13.75 -25.06 -5.80
N LYS A 192 -14.77 -25.16 -4.94
CA LYS A 192 -15.72 -24.06 -4.67
C LYS A 192 -15.40 -23.27 -3.40
N ASN A 193 -14.32 -23.63 -2.71
CA ASN A 193 -13.81 -22.96 -1.53
C ASN A 193 -12.65 -22.07 -1.94
N VAL A 194 -12.82 -20.75 -1.95
CA VAL A 194 -11.87 -19.82 -2.55
C VAL A 194 -11.44 -18.73 -1.58
N LEU A 195 -10.14 -18.56 -1.48
CA LEU A 195 -9.48 -17.44 -0.81
C LEU A 195 -8.91 -16.48 -1.86
N THR A 196 -9.46 -15.26 -1.95
CA THR A 196 -8.97 -14.21 -2.85
C THR A 196 -7.81 -13.46 -2.19
N CYS A 197 -6.71 -13.30 -2.92
CA CYS A 197 -5.49 -12.67 -2.39
C CYS A 197 -5.10 -11.37 -3.13
N ASP A 198 -5.92 -10.96 -4.09
CA ASP A 198 -5.81 -9.65 -4.74
C ASP A 198 -6.11 -8.53 -3.74
N ILE A 199 -5.33 -7.44 -3.83
CA ILE A 199 -5.34 -6.38 -2.83
C ILE A 199 -6.42 -5.34 -3.17
N HIS A 200 -6.39 -4.79 -4.38
CA HIS A 200 -7.25 -3.67 -4.78
C HIS A 200 -8.54 -4.13 -5.46
N THR A 201 -8.54 -5.29 -6.10
CA THR A 201 -9.69 -5.81 -6.86
C THR A 201 -10.53 -6.85 -6.12
N ARG A 202 -10.14 -7.24 -4.89
CA ARG A 202 -10.76 -8.33 -4.11
C ARG A 202 -12.29 -8.25 -3.96
N ALA A 203 -12.84 -7.05 -3.77
CA ALA A 203 -14.30 -6.88 -3.64
C ALA A 203 -15.04 -7.29 -4.93
N ARG A 204 -14.46 -6.97 -6.10
CA ARG A 204 -14.96 -7.41 -7.40
C ARG A 204 -14.79 -8.92 -7.56
N THR A 205 -13.64 -9.46 -7.20
CA THR A 205 -13.31 -10.88 -7.30
C THR A 205 -14.24 -11.72 -6.42
N LYS A 206 -14.44 -11.35 -5.15
CA LYS A 206 -15.42 -12.02 -4.25
C LYS A 206 -16.83 -12.01 -4.86
N ARG A 207 -17.29 -10.90 -5.43
CA ARG A 207 -18.62 -10.79 -6.08
C ARG A 207 -18.76 -11.71 -7.29
N ILE A 208 -17.74 -11.77 -8.16
CA ILE A 208 -17.71 -12.63 -9.35
C ILE A 208 -17.78 -14.11 -8.95
N LEU A 209 -16.98 -14.54 -7.98
CA LEU A 209 -16.96 -15.93 -7.50
C LEU A 209 -18.28 -16.35 -6.90
N LYS A 210 -18.88 -15.53 -6.03
CA LYS A 210 -20.21 -15.78 -5.44
C LYS A 210 -21.28 -15.93 -6.51
N ALA A 211 -21.28 -15.04 -7.51
CA ALA A 211 -22.22 -15.10 -8.64
C ALA A 211 -22.01 -16.35 -9.53
N ALA A 212 -20.80 -16.89 -9.58
CA ALA A 212 -20.46 -18.08 -10.36
C ALA A 212 -20.65 -19.40 -9.59
N GLY A 213 -21.17 -19.36 -8.35
CA GLY A 213 -21.51 -20.55 -7.57
C GLY A 213 -20.40 -21.09 -6.67
N ALA A 214 -19.45 -20.25 -6.27
CA ALA A 214 -18.54 -20.59 -5.18
C ALA A 214 -19.33 -20.77 -3.87
N GLU A 215 -18.95 -21.76 -3.06
CA GLU A 215 -19.63 -22.08 -1.80
C GLU A 215 -19.09 -21.27 -0.63
N ILE A 216 -17.75 -21.22 -0.51
CA ILE A 216 -17.06 -20.45 0.52
C ILE A 216 -16.14 -19.44 -0.20
N VAL A 217 -16.31 -18.16 0.09
CA VAL A 217 -15.46 -17.09 -0.48
C VAL A 217 -15.03 -16.16 0.62
N TYR A 218 -13.75 -16.19 0.92
CA TYR A 218 -13.05 -15.24 1.78
C TYR A 218 -11.96 -14.51 1.01
N GLY A 219 -11.46 -13.40 1.55
CA GLY A 219 -10.24 -12.74 1.10
C GLY A 219 -9.19 -12.77 2.20
N LEU A 220 -7.98 -12.29 1.90
CA LEU A 220 -6.96 -12.11 2.94
C LEU A 220 -7.41 -11.14 4.04
N ASP A 221 -8.31 -10.21 3.72
CA ASP A 221 -8.96 -9.31 4.67
C ASP A 221 -9.91 -10.02 5.66
N ASP A 222 -10.38 -11.21 5.34
CA ASP A 222 -11.21 -12.02 6.24
C ASP A 222 -10.39 -12.97 7.13
N ILE A 223 -9.11 -13.19 6.83
CA ILE A 223 -8.23 -14.04 7.65
C ILE A 223 -7.56 -13.20 8.72
N LEU A 224 -7.63 -13.62 9.99
CA LEU A 224 -7.22 -12.85 11.17
C LEU A 224 -7.92 -11.49 11.28
N SER A 225 -9.18 -11.42 10.88
CA SER A 225 -10.06 -10.26 11.16
C SER A 225 -10.51 -10.19 12.63
N ALA A 226 -10.24 -11.24 13.40
CA ALA A 226 -10.40 -11.32 14.85
C ALA A 226 -9.20 -12.10 15.43
N PRO A 227 -8.92 -11.98 16.75
CA PRO A 227 -7.80 -12.70 17.36
C PRO A 227 -8.02 -14.23 17.33
N VAL A 228 -6.98 -14.97 16.94
CA VAL A 228 -6.95 -16.43 16.94
C VAL A 228 -5.82 -16.87 17.87
N ASN A 229 -6.11 -17.71 18.85
CA ASN A 229 -5.16 -18.19 19.86
C ASN A 229 -4.40 -17.04 20.59
N GLY A 230 -5.01 -15.86 20.70
CA GLY A 230 -4.37 -14.68 21.29
C GLY A 230 -3.45 -13.91 20.34
N SER A 231 -3.49 -14.19 19.04
CA SER A 231 -2.73 -13.46 18.03
C SER A 231 -3.13 -11.99 17.91
N GLY A 232 -2.30 -11.21 17.22
CA GLY A 232 -2.69 -9.96 16.62
C GLY A 232 -3.79 -10.20 15.56
N TYR A 233 -4.47 -9.12 15.19
CA TYR A 233 -5.52 -9.13 14.16
C TYR A 233 -5.73 -7.72 13.61
N ASN A 234 -6.50 -7.61 12.53
CA ASN A 234 -7.06 -6.34 12.08
C ASN A 234 -8.47 -6.58 11.51
N GLU A 235 -9.46 -5.88 12.02
CA GLU A 235 -10.88 -6.08 11.69
C GLU A 235 -11.20 -5.80 10.22
N HIS A 236 -10.48 -4.89 9.57
CA HIS A 236 -10.74 -4.43 8.21
C HIS A 236 -9.81 -5.02 7.17
N TYR A 237 -8.56 -5.31 7.55
CA TYR A 237 -7.52 -5.73 6.62
C TYR A 237 -7.04 -7.17 6.83
N GLY A 238 -7.28 -7.76 8.02
CA GLY A 238 -6.84 -9.12 8.30
C GLY A 238 -5.35 -9.31 7.97
N LEU A 239 -5.06 -10.24 7.04
CA LEU A 239 -3.72 -10.48 6.51
C LEU A 239 -3.30 -9.52 5.38
N LEU A 240 -4.21 -8.73 4.80
CA LEU A 240 -3.83 -7.74 3.79
C LEU A 240 -2.84 -6.73 4.38
N GLY A 241 -1.83 -6.36 3.60
CA GLY A 241 -0.79 -5.44 4.03
C GLY A 241 0.18 -6.02 5.07
N SER A 242 0.04 -7.28 5.47
CA SER A 242 0.95 -7.92 6.40
C SER A 242 2.34 -8.11 5.80
N ASN A 243 3.35 -8.08 6.65
CA ASN A 243 4.75 -8.26 6.28
C ASN A 243 5.42 -9.34 7.14
N LYS A 244 6.37 -10.06 6.55
CA LYS A 244 7.23 -11.00 7.29
C LYS A 244 7.98 -10.26 8.40
N ALA A 245 7.79 -10.70 9.63
CA ALA A 245 8.51 -10.19 10.79
C ALA A 245 9.65 -11.13 11.19
N THR A 246 9.39 -12.43 11.22
CA THR A 246 10.38 -13.50 11.44
C THR A 246 10.10 -14.63 10.44
N GLU A 247 10.81 -15.76 10.55
CA GLU A 247 10.53 -16.92 9.70
C GLU A 247 9.10 -17.46 9.89
N ASP A 248 8.53 -17.33 11.09
CA ASP A 248 7.25 -17.91 11.46
C ASP A 248 6.19 -16.89 11.91
N GLN A 249 6.47 -15.59 11.75
CA GLN A 249 5.54 -14.53 12.16
C GLN A 249 5.37 -13.46 11.10
N VAL A 250 4.17 -12.96 10.98
CA VAL A 250 3.81 -11.76 10.22
C VAL A 250 3.52 -10.60 11.17
N LYS A 251 3.91 -9.40 10.77
CA LYS A 251 3.42 -8.14 11.32
C LYS A 251 2.17 -7.76 10.53
N LEU A 252 1.08 -7.53 11.23
CA LEU A 252 -0.19 -7.10 10.63
C LEU A 252 -0.26 -5.58 10.53
N VAL A 253 -1.18 -5.10 9.72
CA VAL A 253 -1.55 -3.68 9.68
C VAL A 253 -2.03 -3.26 11.07
N PRO A 254 -1.62 -2.08 11.62
CA PRO A 254 -1.99 -1.65 12.97
C PRO A 254 -3.51 -1.59 13.16
N ARG A 255 -3.94 -1.79 14.39
CA ARG A 255 -5.30 -1.50 14.84
C ARG A 255 -5.39 -0.05 15.31
N GLU A 256 -6.58 0.52 15.30
CA GLU A 256 -6.87 1.80 15.95
C GLU A 256 -5.86 2.92 15.62
N PHE A 257 -5.65 3.17 14.34
CA PHE A 257 -4.71 4.20 13.86
C PHE A 257 -5.13 5.61 14.28
N GLN A 258 -6.45 5.91 14.22
CA GLN A 258 -6.96 7.27 14.42
C GLN A 258 -6.58 7.85 15.79
N PRO A 259 -6.70 7.12 16.91
CA PRO A 259 -6.23 7.63 18.21
C PRO A 259 -4.75 7.99 18.23
N VAL A 260 -3.90 7.31 17.45
CA VAL A 260 -2.46 7.62 17.39
C VAL A 260 -2.25 8.98 16.75
N VAL A 261 -2.84 9.25 15.56
CA VAL A 261 -2.67 10.53 14.87
C VAL A 261 -3.25 11.69 15.68
N ASP A 262 -4.43 11.51 16.25
CA ASP A 262 -5.10 12.54 17.07
C ASP A 262 -4.29 12.89 18.32
N ASN A 263 -3.73 11.89 19.00
CA ASN A 263 -2.91 12.13 20.19
C ASN A 263 -1.55 12.76 19.86
N VAL A 264 -0.91 12.40 18.73
CA VAL A 264 0.32 13.08 18.29
C VAL A 264 0.04 14.54 17.98
N GLN A 265 -1.04 14.84 17.24
CA GLN A 265 -1.46 16.22 16.99
C GLN A 265 -1.65 17.00 18.29
N LYS A 266 -2.39 16.41 19.24
CA LYS A 266 -2.66 17.02 20.54
C LYS A 266 -1.37 17.30 21.32
N GLN A 267 -0.47 16.33 21.45
CA GLN A 267 0.80 16.52 22.19
C GLN A 267 1.71 17.57 21.54
N LEU A 268 1.77 17.60 20.20
CA LEU A 268 2.52 18.65 19.50
C LEU A 268 1.89 20.03 19.71
N PHE A 269 0.55 20.14 19.71
CA PHE A 269 -0.12 21.38 20.03
C PHE A 269 0.15 21.85 21.48
N GLU A 270 0.09 20.93 22.44
CA GLU A 270 0.40 21.24 23.85
C GLU A 270 1.84 21.72 24.03
N ALA A 271 2.79 21.18 23.25
CA ALA A 271 4.21 21.54 23.34
C ALA A 271 4.57 22.82 22.58
N THR A 272 3.88 23.16 21.47
CA THR A 272 4.30 24.21 20.54
C THR A 272 3.26 25.33 20.35
N GLY A 273 2.01 25.09 20.72
CA GLY A 273 0.89 25.99 20.39
C GLY A 273 0.52 25.98 18.90
N LYS A 274 1.04 25.01 18.10
CA LYS A 274 0.81 24.93 16.66
C LYS A 274 -0.06 23.73 16.31
N VAL A 275 -1.00 23.91 15.40
CA VAL A 275 -1.83 22.84 14.86
C VAL A 275 -1.12 22.27 13.64
N VAL A 276 -0.43 21.15 13.83
CA VAL A 276 0.15 20.36 12.73
C VAL A 276 -0.81 19.28 12.28
N GLU A 277 -0.74 18.90 11.01
CA GLU A 277 -1.47 17.73 10.53
C GLU A 277 -0.65 16.46 10.74
N VAL A 278 -1.33 15.36 11.02
CA VAL A 278 -0.66 14.09 11.33
C VAL A 278 -1.26 12.97 10.50
N MET A 279 -0.43 12.03 10.02
CA MET A 279 -0.91 10.85 9.31
C MET A 279 -0.05 9.62 9.54
N VAL A 280 -0.65 8.45 9.38
CA VAL A 280 0.04 7.18 9.19
C VAL A 280 0.09 6.88 7.69
N TYR A 281 1.22 6.41 7.18
CA TYR A 281 1.37 6.04 5.78
C TYR A 281 1.99 4.65 5.61
N GLY A 282 1.59 3.98 4.53
CA GLY A 282 2.14 2.73 4.05
C GLY A 282 2.89 2.92 2.72
N ASP A 283 2.91 1.90 1.88
CA ASP A 283 3.56 1.94 0.56
C ASP A 283 2.90 3.00 -0.33
N GLY A 284 3.71 3.88 -0.87
CA GLY A 284 3.29 4.93 -1.81
C GLY A 284 3.00 4.41 -3.21
N ALA A 285 2.58 5.31 -4.10
CA ALA A 285 2.22 5.00 -5.47
C ALA A 285 3.31 5.51 -6.45
N PHE A 286 4.28 4.67 -6.78
CA PHE A 286 5.24 4.93 -7.85
C PHE A 286 5.48 3.68 -8.71
N LYS A 287 5.97 3.89 -9.92
CA LYS A 287 6.28 2.81 -10.85
C LYS A 287 7.75 2.77 -11.18
N ASP A 288 8.38 1.63 -10.93
CA ASP A 288 9.75 1.38 -11.37
C ASP A 288 9.81 1.27 -12.90
N PRO A 289 10.69 2.05 -13.59
CA PRO A 289 10.76 2.06 -15.04
C PRO A 289 11.41 0.81 -15.65
N ILE A 290 12.24 0.08 -14.90
CA ILE A 290 12.95 -1.12 -15.35
C ILE A 290 12.12 -2.37 -15.10
N GLY A 291 11.76 -2.62 -13.85
CA GLY A 291 10.93 -3.76 -13.46
C GLY A 291 9.46 -3.60 -13.79
N LYS A 292 9.01 -2.36 -14.07
CA LYS A 292 7.62 -2.01 -14.41
C LYS A 292 6.60 -2.37 -13.34
N ILE A 293 7.05 -2.53 -12.11
CA ILE A 293 6.20 -2.80 -10.95
C ILE A 293 5.66 -1.51 -10.33
N TRP A 294 4.54 -1.61 -9.63
CA TRP A 294 3.97 -0.56 -8.80
C TRP A 294 4.17 -0.88 -7.32
N GLU A 295 4.67 0.06 -6.54
CA GLU A 295 4.67 -0.05 -5.08
C GLU A 295 3.28 0.31 -4.53
N LEU A 296 2.36 -0.65 -4.63
CA LEU A 296 0.97 -0.55 -4.16
C LEU A 296 0.56 -1.84 -3.44
N ALA A 297 1.48 -2.40 -2.64
CA ALA A 297 1.24 -3.65 -1.95
C ALA A 297 0.45 -3.49 -0.64
N ASP A 298 0.30 -2.27 -0.13
CA ASP A 298 -0.57 -1.99 1.00
C ASP A 298 -2.03 -1.79 0.54
N PRO A 299 -3.02 -2.22 1.35
CA PRO A 299 -4.44 -2.07 1.01
C PRO A 299 -4.88 -0.61 0.97
N VAL A 300 -4.14 0.27 1.63
CA VAL A 300 -4.38 1.72 1.72
C VAL A 300 -3.07 2.46 1.97
N VAL A 301 -2.83 3.54 1.23
CA VAL A 301 -1.61 4.37 1.36
C VAL A 301 -1.60 5.15 2.66
N SER A 302 -2.75 5.60 3.13
CA SER A 302 -2.90 6.47 4.31
C SER A 302 -4.07 6.03 5.17
N PRO A 303 -3.87 5.05 6.07
CA PRO A 303 -4.95 4.43 6.83
C PRO A 303 -5.56 5.34 7.90
N ALA A 304 -4.84 6.37 8.37
CA ALA A 304 -5.35 7.36 9.30
C ALA A 304 -4.69 8.71 9.13
N TYR A 305 -5.44 9.78 9.35
CA TYR A 305 -4.96 11.15 9.24
C TYR A 305 -5.87 12.12 9.98
N THR A 306 -5.36 13.30 10.31
CA THR A 306 -6.13 14.39 10.90
C THR A 306 -6.96 15.13 9.86
N ALA A 307 -8.04 15.77 10.28
CA ALA A 307 -9.06 16.35 9.39
C ALA A 307 -8.53 17.36 8.35
N GLY A 308 -7.44 18.04 8.65
CA GLY A 308 -6.85 19.02 7.72
C GLY A 308 -6.19 18.39 6.49
N LEU A 309 -6.06 17.04 6.44
CA LEU A 309 -5.56 16.29 5.27
C LEU A 309 -6.69 15.70 4.41
N GLU A 310 -7.96 15.91 4.78
CA GLU A 310 -9.10 15.44 4.00
C GLU A 310 -9.22 16.19 2.67
N GLY A 311 -9.60 15.47 1.62
CA GLY A 311 -9.95 16.05 0.32
C GLY A 311 -8.90 15.83 -0.77
N THR A 312 -9.01 16.66 -1.79
CA THR A 312 -8.17 16.64 -3.00
C THR A 312 -7.48 17.99 -3.21
N PRO A 313 -6.36 18.05 -3.93
CA PRO A 313 -5.74 19.33 -4.28
C PRO A 313 -6.72 20.27 -5.00
N ASN A 314 -6.81 21.50 -4.53
CA ASN A 314 -7.61 22.56 -5.14
C ASN A 314 -6.69 23.65 -5.72
N GLU A 315 -5.96 23.33 -6.77
CA GLU A 315 -4.91 24.14 -7.34
C GLU A 315 -5.21 24.53 -8.79
N LEU A 316 -4.85 25.76 -9.15
CA LEU A 316 -4.93 26.25 -10.51
C LEU A 316 -3.69 25.83 -11.30
N LYS A 317 -3.89 25.37 -12.51
CA LYS A 317 -2.85 25.01 -13.47
C LYS A 317 -2.25 26.27 -14.09
N LEU A 318 -1.19 26.79 -13.49
CA LEU A 318 -0.59 28.10 -13.89
C LEU A 318 -0.21 28.14 -15.35
N LYS A 319 0.33 27.04 -15.91
CA LYS A 319 0.65 26.97 -17.33
C LYS A 319 -0.59 27.13 -18.21
N TYR A 320 -1.71 26.47 -17.84
CA TYR A 320 -2.96 26.61 -18.58
C TYR A 320 -3.47 28.05 -18.57
N LEU A 321 -3.40 28.74 -17.42
CA LEU A 321 -3.81 30.14 -17.32
C LEU A 321 -2.92 31.06 -18.18
N ALA A 322 -1.61 30.84 -18.13
CA ALA A 322 -0.65 31.64 -18.91
C ALA A 322 -0.81 31.44 -20.43
N ASP A 323 -1.04 30.19 -20.86
CA ASP A 323 -1.14 29.84 -22.28
C ASP A 323 -2.53 30.16 -22.89
N ASN A 324 -3.57 30.35 -22.06
CA ASN A 324 -4.96 30.57 -22.52
C ASN A 324 -5.53 31.89 -22.01
N GLU A 325 -5.96 31.95 -20.74
CA GLU A 325 -6.67 33.12 -20.18
C GLU A 325 -5.82 34.40 -20.22
N PHE A 326 -4.53 34.26 -20.01
CA PHE A 326 -3.57 35.37 -19.94
C PHE A 326 -2.52 35.33 -21.06
N ALA A 327 -2.80 34.67 -22.19
CA ALA A 327 -1.86 34.50 -23.31
C ALA A 327 -1.28 35.83 -23.87
N GLY A 328 -2.00 36.93 -23.70
CA GLY A 328 -1.55 38.27 -24.13
C GLY A 328 -0.67 39.01 -23.11
N LEU A 329 -0.48 38.47 -21.91
CA LEU A 329 0.27 39.10 -20.83
C LEU A 329 1.67 38.51 -20.70
N SER A 330 2.62 39.30 -20.16
CA SER A 330 3.98 38.85 -19.93
C SER A 330 4.60 39.55 -18.69
N GLY A 331 5.71 39.01 -18.19
CA GLY A 331 6.48 39.62 -17.10
C GLY A 331 5.65 39.86 -15.84
N ASP A 332 5.72 41.05 -15.29
CA ASP A 332 5.06 41.39 -14.02
C ASP A 332 3.52 41.49 -14.15
N GLU A 333 3.01 41.86 -15.34
CA GLU A 333 1.55 41.89 -15.61
C GLU A 333 0.94 40.50 -15.53
N LEU A 334 1.55 39.51 -16.19
CA LEU A 334 1.14 38.11 -16.12
C LEU A 334 1.19 37.60 -14.68
N LYS A 335 2.27 37.91 -13.96
CA LYS A 335 2.45 37.51 -12.56
C LYS A 335 1.37 38.10 -11.65
N ALA A 336 1.03 39.37 -11.84
CA ALA A 336 -0.04 40.03 -11.07
C ALA A 336 -1.42 39.41 -11.37
N ALA A 337 -1.73 39.16 -12.66
CA ALA A 337 -2.99 38.52 -13.06
C ALA A 337 -3.15 37.10 -12.49
N ILE A 338 -2.10 36.29 -12.55
CA ILE A 338 -2.09 34.94 -11.95
C ILE A 338 -2.29 35.03 -10.44
N LYS A 339 -1.59 35.94 -9.76
CA LYS A 339 -1.71 36.15 -8.32
C LYS A 339 -3.14 36.48 -7.90
N GLU A 340 -3.80 37.36 -8.66
CA GLU A 340 -5.19 37.73 -8.39
C GLU A 340 -6.14 36.55 -8.64
N LYS A 341 -5.99 35.84 -9.75
CA LYS A 341 -6.77 34.65 -10.07
C LYS A 341 -6.68 33.55 -8.97
N ILE A 342 -5.50 33.37 -8.37
CA ILE A 342 -5.31 32.42 -7.27
C ILE A 342 -6.09 32.86 -6.02
N LYS A 343 -6.14 34.16 -5.71
CA LYS A 343 -6.90 34.66 -4.56
C LYS A 343 -8.43 34.56 -4.76
N GLU A 344 -8.87 34.71 -5.99
CA GLU A 344 -10.29 34.67 -6.37
C GLU A 344 -10.77 33.27 -6.78
N LYS A 345 -9.91 32.24 -6.69
CA LYS A 345 -10.29 30.90 -7.11
C LYS A 345 -11.44 30.35 -6.23
N ASP A 346 -12.32 29.59 -6.87
CA ASP A 346 -13.39 28.89 -6.18
C ASP A 346 -12.86 27.84 -5.20
N ASP A 347 -13.60 27.60 -4.14
CA ASP A 347 -13.29 26.56 -3.14
C ASP A 347 -13.30 25.15 -3.73
N ASN A 348 -13.96 24.96 -4.88
CA ASN A 348 -13.98 23.70 -5.60
C ASN A 348 -13.76 23.92 -7.11
N LEU A 349 -12.58 23.58 -7.57
CA LEU A 349 -12.21 23.64 -9.00
C LEU A 349 -12.47 22.32 -9.75
N TYR A 350 -13.09 21.35 -9.11
CA TYR A 350 -13.32 20.03 -9.72
C TYR A 350 -14.08 20.15 -11.05
N GLY A 351 -13.55 19.47 -12.08
CA GLY A 351 -14.14 19.48 -13.44
C GLY A 351 -13.81 20.71 -14.28
N THR A 352 -13.09 21.71 -13.75
CA THR A 352 -12.66 22.87 -14.55
C THR A 352 -11.36 22.58 -15.29
N MET A 353 -11.19 23.20 -16.48
CA MET A 353 -9.95 23.07 -17.26
C MET A 353 -8.76 23.78 -16.61
N ALA A 354 -9.03 24.74 -15.75
CA ALA A 354 -8.01 25.49 -15.02
C ALA A 354 -7.49 24.75 -13.79
N SER A 355 -8.11 23.64 -13.39
CA SER A 355 -7.65 22.85 -12.25
C SER A 355 -6.39 22.05 -12.55
N GLU A 356 -5.58 21.81 -11.51
CA GLU A 356 -4.42 20.94 -11.61
C GLU A 356 -4.85 19.47 -11.74
N GLY A 357 -4.28 18.81 -12.76
CA GLY A 357 -4.47 17.37 -12.99
C GLY A 357 -5.82 16.94 -13.53
N THR A 358 -5.87 15.77 -14.11
CA THR A 358 -7.08 15.13 -14.65
C THR A 358 -7.47 13.88 -13.86
N THR A 359 -6.57 13.38 -13.02
CA THR A 359 -6.78 12.19 -12.18
C THR A 359 -7.04 12.65 -10.75
N PRO A 360 -8.23 12.39 -10.20
CA PRO A 360 -8.50 12.70 -8.81
C PRO A 360 -7.56 11.88 -7.92
N ARG A 361 -6.84 12.57 -7.04
CA ARG A 361 -5.97 11.97 -6.02
C ARG A 361 -6.25 12.64 -4.70
N HIS A 362 -6.34 11.84 -3.64
CA HIS A 362 -6.45 12.40 -2.30
C HIS A 362 -5.15 13.07 -1.87
N LEU A 363 -5.26 14.11 -1.06
CA LEU A 363 -4.09 14.76 -0.45
C LEU A 363 -3.25 13.73 0.29
N THR A 364 -3.89 12.82 1.00
CA THR A 364 -3.24 11.76 1.77
C THR A 364 -2.44 10.79 0.91
N ASP A 365 -2.91 10.46 -0.31
CA ASP A 365 -2.16 9.60 -1.24
C ASP A 365 -0.89 10.29 -1.77
N LEU A 366 -1.00 11.58 -2.07
CA LEU A 366 0.13 12.38 -2.54
C LEU A 366 1.18 12.57 -1.43
N ILE A 367 0.73 12.93 -0.23
CA ILE A 367 1.59 13.15 0.93
C ILE A 367 2.19 11.83 1.40
N GLY A 368 1.42 10.74 1.43
CA GLY A 368 1.89 9.41 1.77
C GLY A 368 2.99 8.93 0.81
N SER A 369 2.80 9.14 -0.51
CA SER A 369 3.82 8.83 -1.51
C SER A 369 5.09 9.68 -1.34
N LEU A 370 4.96 10.97 -1.04
CA LEU A 370 6.10 11.83 -0.73
C LEU A 370 6.85 11.35 0.52
N CYS A 371 6.12 10.91 1.54
CA CYS A 371 6.70 10.38 2.77
C CYS A 371 7.46 9.07 2.51
N ASP A 372 6.88 8.14 1.76
CA ASP A 372 7.50 6.88 1.41
C ASP A 372 8.81 7.08 0.64
N LEU A 373 8.83 7.99 -0.32
CA LEU A 373 10.04 8.36 -1.07
C LEU A 373 11.08 9.13 -0.23
N THR A 374 10.66 9.83 0.82
CA THR A 374 11.56 10.62 1.69
C THR A 374 12.19 9.76 2.76
N SER A 375 11.42 8.85 3.35
CA SER A 375 11.81 8.10 4.54
C SER A 375 12.41 6.74 4.21
N GLY A 376 12.91 6.09 5.24
CA GLY A 376 13.32 4.70 5.21
C GLY A 376 13.28 4.11 6.60
N SER A 377 12.55 3.01 6.76
CA SER A 377 12.56 2.19 7.98
C SER A 377 13.73 1.19 8.03
N GLY A 378 14.56 1.15 6.99
CA GLY A 378 15.78 0.38 6.94
C GLY A 378 16.93 1.05 7.70
N ASP A 379 18.14 0.98 7.18
CA ASP A 379 19.37 1.52 7.79
C ASP A 379 19.40 3.05 7.88
N LYS A 380 18.56 3.77 7.13
CA LYS A 380 18.36 5.23 7.30
C LYS A 380 17.78 5.58 8.66
N GLY A 381 16.94 4.70 9.23
CA GLY A 381 16.34 4.89 10.56
C GLY A 381 15.41 6.10 10.66
N THR A 382 14.75 6.48 9.58
CA THR A 382 13.88 7.67 9.48
C THR A 382 12.42 7.28 9.19
N PRO A 383 11.73 6.57 10.10
CA PRO A 383 10.36 6.12 9.90
C PRO A 383 9.32 7.23 10.13
N ILE A 384 9.76 8.41 10.51
CA ILE A 384 8.93 9.61 10.68
C ILE A 384 9.35 10.63 9.62
N VAL A 385 8.37 11.33 9.05
CA VAL A 385 8.62 12.39 8.07
C VAL A 385 7.96 13.67 8.54
N TYR A 386 8.70 14.78 8.47
CA TYR A 386 8.19 16.11 8.71
C TYR A 386 8.17 16.90 7.41
N ILE A 387 7.00 17.40 7.03
CA ILE A 387 6.82 18.18 5.80
C ILE A 387 6.38 19.58 6.16
N GLN A 388 7.12 20.56 5.68
CA GLN A 388 6.90 21.98 5.95
C GLN A 388 6.49 22.70 4.70
N GLY A 389 5.46 23.53 4.80
CA GLY A 389 5.03 24.42 3.73
C GLY A 389 4.30 23.72 2.58
N TYR A 390 3.74 22.53 2.77
CA TYR A 390 3.02 21.81 1.72
C TYR A 390 1.78 22.56 1.23
N PHE A 391 1.08 23.24 2.14
CA PHE A 391 -0.13 24.02 1.86
C PHE A 391 0.12 25.50 1.56
N ASP A 392 1.37 25.94 1.63
CA ASP A 392 1.72 27.35 1.37
C ASP A 392 1.58 27.66 -0.13
N ASN A 393 1.09 28.86 -0.45
CA ASN A 393 1.01 29.33 -1.82
C ASN A 393 2.12 30.31 -2.12
N TYR A 394 3.23 29.80 -2.60
CA TYR A 394 4.44 30.58 -2.89
C TYR A 394 4.28 31.59 -4.04
N THR A 395 3.28 31.41 -4.90
CA THR A 395 3.00 32.34 -6.00
C THR A 395 2.36 33.64 -5.51
N THR A 396 1.65 33.58 -4.38
CA THR A 396 0.97 34.75 -3.80
C THR A 396 1.77 35.50 -2.75
N GLU A 397 2.96 35.02 -2.37
CA GLU A 397 3.86 35.66 -1.40
C GLU A 397 4.60 36.91 -1.91
#